data_ec18a63c485ffd77f0d69a28154d86dc
#
_entry.id   ec18a63c485ffd77f0d69a28154d86dc
#
_cell.length_a   1.000
_cell.length_b   1.000
_cell.length_c   1.000
_cell.angle_alpha   90.00
_cell.angle_beta   90.00
_cell.angle_gamma   90.00
#
_symmetry.space_group_name_H-M   'P 1'
#
loop_
_entity.id
_entity.type
_entity.pdbx_description
1 polymer ?
#
loop_
_entity_poly.entity_id
_entity_poly.type
_entity_poly.pdbx_seq_one_letter_code
_entity_poly.pdbx_strand_id
1 'polypeptide(L)'
;MTAQAADDHAHSGQWAETSHCRVSAVRRFGAFTALELVAPAVTAKAAPGQFVMVTVPGGGFLLRRPLSLFSVRGDRAGLLVEARGAGSERLAGLEVGETVDLAGPLGSAFPTQGVTNALLVGGGIGCAPLQYLADELATGANVTAAFGFRDFRAARAAGAFAIERLWVASEDGAIGRHGTVMDVLAELDSPPNTVVYACGPAALIGAVQRWTLREGLRGYASLEAHMACGTGSCRGCVVDTTRGRLRVCSEGPVFALDEVTP
;
A
#
# COMPACT_ATOMS: atom_id res chain seq x y z
N MET A 1 6.04 27.69 -30.89
CA MET A 1 4.76 26.97 -30.79
C MET A 1 5.01 25.82 -29.85
N THR A 2 5.08 26.07 -28.67
CA THR A 2 4.32 26.15 -27.39
C THR A 2 3.72 24.79 -27.03
N ALA A 3 4.39 24.20 -26.05
CA ALA A 3 3.95 23.06 -25.25
C ALA A 3 2.59 23.35 -24.59
N GLN A 4 1.65 22.45 -24.81
CA GLN A 4 0.40 22.41 -24.05
C GLN A 4 -0.04 20.95 -23.93
N ALA A 5 0.57 20.27 -22.97
CA ALA A 5 0.18 18.93 -22.56
C ALA A 5 0.51 18.77 -21.06
N ALA A 6 -0.24 19.45 -20.23
CA ALA A 6 -0.28 19.21 -18.78
C ALA A 6 -1.46 20.01 -18.24
N ASP A 7 -2.60 19.37 -18.10
CA ASP A 7 -3.64 19.67 -17.10
C ASP A 7 -4.91 18.86 -17.40
N ASP A 8 -4.80 17.53 -17.24
CA ASP A 8 -6.00 16.69 -17.18
C ASP A 8 -6.03 15.86 -15.88
N HIS A 9 -5.71 16.51 -14.75
CA HIS A 9 -6.15 16.05 -13.45
C HIS A 9 -7.43 16.79 -13.09
N ALA A 10 -8.49 16.50 -13.82
CA ALA A 10 -9.84 16.88 -13.43
C ALA A 10 -10.14 16.24 -12.07
N HIS A 11 -9.91 17.00 -11.01
CA HIS A 11 -10.38 16.69 -9.67
C HIS A 11 -11.92 16.77 -9.73
N SER A 12 -12.56 15.68 -10.12
CA SER A 12 -13.97 15.50 -9.83
C SER A 12 -14.11 15.49 -8.32
N GLY A 13 -14.65 16.54 -7.75
CA GLY A 13 -14.98 16.66 -6.32
C GLY A 13 -16.12 15.71 -5.94
N GLN A 14 -16.02 14.45 -6.30
CA GLN A 14 -16.89 13.39 -5.82
C GLN A 14 -16.54 13.12 -4.37
N TRP A 15 -17.46 13.45 -3.48
CA TRP A 15 -17.41 13.02 -2.10
C TRP A 15 -17.21 11.50 -2.09
N ALA A 16 -16.24 11.02 -1.31
CA ALA A 16 -15.99 9.59 -1.19
C ALA A 16 -17.28 8.90 -0.75
N GLU A 17 -17.79 8.01 -1.59
CA GLU A 17 -18.96 7.22 -1.27
C GLU A 17 -18.69 6.38 -0.03
N THR A 18 -19.59 6.44 0.95
CA THR A 18 -19.48 5.63 2.16
C THR A 18 -20.34 4.40 2.00
N SER A 19 -19.73 3.23 2.13
CA SER A 19 -20.39 1.94 2.03
C SER A 19 -20.37 1.22 3.37
N HIS A 20 -21.50 0.68 3.79
CA HIS A 20 -21.62 -0.19 4.97
C HIS A 20 -21.21 -1.61 4.58
N CYS A 21 -20.12 -2.11 5.13
CA CYS A 21 -19.48 -3.34 4.72
C CYS A 21 -19.41 -4.36 5.86
N ARG A 22 -19.74 -5.61 5.56
CA ARG A 22 -19.71 -6.72 6.51
C ARG A 22 -18.39 -7.49 6.38
N VAL A 23 -17.76 -7.82 7.50
CA VAL A 23 -16.59 -8.70 7.56
C VAL A 23 -17.02 -10.12 7.18
N SER A 24 -16.43 -10.68 6.15
CA SER A 24 -16.72 -12.03 5.63
C SER A 24 -15.67 -13.06 6.04
N ALA A 25 -14.42 -12.62 6.25
CA ALA A 25 -13.35 -13.49 6.76
C ALA A 25 -12.33 -12.70 7.57
N VAL A 26 -11.71 -13.37 8.52
CA VAL A 26 -10.62 -12.85 9.36
C VAL A 26 -9.52 -13.89 9.43
N ARG A 27 -8.26 -13.48 9.14
CA ARG A 27 -7.09 -14.34 9.29
C ARG A 27 -5.98 -13.59 10.01
N ARG A 28 -5.30 -14.25 10.94
CA ARG A 28 -4.25 -13.62 11.77
C ARG A 28 -2.88 -14.17 11.40
N PHE A 29 -1.91 -13.28 11.16
CA PHE A 29 -0.55 -13.58 10.76
C PHE A 29 0.44 -12.82 11.68
N GLY A 30 0.75 -13.40 12.82
CA GLY A 30 1.67 -12.77 13.77
C GLY A 30 1.16 -11.42 14.31
N ALA A 31 1.76 -10.32 13.86
CA ALA A 31 1.39 -8.96 14.23
C ALA A 31 0.23 -8.38 13.41
N PHE A 32 -0.17 -9.06 12.32
CA PHE A 32 -1.11 -8.54 11.35
C PHE A 32 -2.42 -9.35 11.31
N THR A 33 -3.51 -8.66 11.08
CA THR A 33 -4.82 -9.26 10.83
C THR A 33 -5.30 -8.90 9.42
N ALA A 34 -5.56 -9.90 8.61
CA ALA A 34 -6.20 -9.73 7.32
C ALA A 34 -7.71 -9.82 7.49
N LEU A 35 -8.41 -8.77 7.09
CA LEU A 35 -9.87 -8.67 7.07
C LEU A 35 -10.32 -8.75 5.61
N GLU A 36 -11.35 -9.53 5.34
CA GLU A 36 -12.06 -9.54 4.07
C GLU A 36 -13.46 -8.97 4.29
N LEU A 37 -13.84 -7.96 3.49
CA LEU A 37 -15.11 -7.28 3.60
C LEU A 37 -15.93 -7.39 2.31
N VAL A 38 -17.22 -7.58 2.42
CA VAL A 38 -18.15 -7.47 1.29
C VAL A 38 -18.33 -5.99 0.99
N ALA A 39 -17.75 -5.51 -0.10
CA ALA A 39 -17.64 -4.08 -0.43
C ALA A 39 -17.78 -3.81 -1.94
N PRO A 40 -18.90 -4.19 -2.59
CA PRO A 40 -19.06 -4.10 -4.04
C PRO A 40 -18.88 -2.69 -4.60
N ALA A 41 -19.32 -1.65 -3.89
CA ALA A 41 -19.16 -0.27 -4.33
C ALA A 41 -17.68 0.18 -4.34
N VAL A 42 -16.86 -0.35 -3.44
CA VAL A 42 -15.41 -0.10 -3.41
C VAL A 42 -14.71 -0.91 -4.51
N THR A 43 -14.98 -2.23 -4.58
CA THR A 43 -14.27 -3.13 -5.48
C THR A 43 -14.52 -2.82 -6.95
N ALA A 44 -15.70 -2.32 -7.31
CA ALA A 44 -16.04 -1.95 -8.69
C ALA A 44 -15.17 -0.82 -9.28
N LYS A 45 -14.51 -0.04 -8.44
CA LYS A 45 -13.73 1.15 -8.85
C LYS A 45 -12.28 1.09 -8.36
N ALA A 46 -11.92 0.06 -7.60
CA ALA A 46 -10.62 -0.05 -6.95
C ALA A 46 -9.49 -0.35 -7.94
N ALA A 47 -8.34 0.25 -7.68
CA ALA A 47 -7.10 -0.03 -8.38
C ALA A 47 -5.93 -0.20 -7.39
N PRO A 48 -4.86 -0.95 -7.74
CA PRO A 48 -3.70 -1.15 -6.88
C PRO A 48 -3.03 0.15 -6.45
N GLY A 49 -2.68 0.26 -5.17
CA GLY A 49 -2.10 1.47 -4.57
C GLY A 49 -3.12 2.36 -3.87
N GLN A 50 -4.39 2.25 -4.19
CA GLN A 50 -5.46 3.00 -3.52
C GLN A 50 -5.74 2.47 -2.10
N PHE A 51 -6.42 3.29 -1.31
CA PHE A 51 -6.77 3.02 0.07
C PHE A 51 -8.26 3.32 0.35
N VAL A 52 -8.71 2.93 1.53
CA VAL A 52 -10.03 3.28 2.07
C VAL A 52 -9.87 3.92 3.45
N MET A 53 -10.80 4.80 3.81
CA MET A 53 -10.93 5.34 5.17
C MET A 53 -11.96 4.51 5.93
N VAL A 54 -11.51 3.76 6.93
CA VAL A 54 -12.34 2.81 7.71
C VAL A 54 -12.81 3.46 9.00
N THR A 55 -14.11 3.41 9.27
CA THR A 55 -14.69 3.80 10.58
C THR A 55 -14.32 2.76 11.62
N VAL A 56 -13.86 3.20 12.78
CA VAL A 56 -13.59 2.29 13.91
C VAL A 56 -14.88 2.10 14.71
N PRO A 57 -15.44 0.89 14.76
CA PRO A 57 -16.70 0.65 15.46
C PRO A 57 -16.52 0.62 16.98
N GLY A 58 -17.61 0.86 17.74
CA GLY A 58 -17.63 0.77 19.19
C GLY A 58 -17.61 2.13 19.92
N GLY A 59 -17.63 3.25 19.18
CA GLY A 59 -17.67 4.60 19.75
C GLY A 59 -16.31 5.10 20.28
N GLY A 60 -16.22 6.41 20.56
CA GLY A 60 -14.99 7.02 21.09
C GLY A 60 -13.90 7.33 20.06
N PHE A 61 -14.06 6.91 18.82
CA PHE A 61 -13.10 7.17 17.74
C PHE A 61 -13.66 8.21 16.75
N LEU A 62 -13.12 9.42 16.81
CA LEU A 62 -13.56 10.52 15.94
C LEU A 62 -13.09 10.32 14.49
N LEU A 63 -11.85 9.89 14.29
CA LEU A 63 -11.25 9.78 12.98
C LEU A 63 -11.30 8.35 12.43
N ARG A 64 -11.56 8.23 11.13
CA ARG A 64 -11.38 7.00 10.37
C ARG A 64 -9.90 6.62 10.28
N ARG A 65 -9.61 5.39 9.92
CA ARG A 65 -8.25 4.90 9.69
C ARG A 65 -8.01 4.66 8.20
N PRO A 66 -6.96 5.26 7.61
CA PRO A 66 -6.57 4.95 6.24
C PRO A 66 -5.96 3.54 6.22
N LEU A 67 -6.48 2.66 5.38
CA LEU A 67 -5.95 1.33 5.14
C LEU A 67 -5.85 1.09 3.64
N SER A 68 -4.66 0.69 3.18
CA SER A 68 -4.44 0.31 1.79
C SER A 68 -5.27 -0.91 1.43
N LEU A 69 -5.77 -0.95 0.20
CA LEU A 69 -6.39 -2.15 -0.33
C LEU A 69 -5.31 -3.23 -0.51
N PHE A 70 -5.49 -4.33 0.23
CA PHE A 70 -4.59 -5.48 0.22
C PHE A 70 -4.91 -6.46 -0.92
N SER A 71 -6.19 -6.63 -1.21
CA SER A 71 -6.66 -7.47 -2.33
C SER A 71 -8.05 -7.05 -2.76
N VAL A 72 -8.40 -7.34 -4.02
CA VAL A 72 -9.76 -7.21 -4.54
C VAL A 72 -10.11 -8.47 -5.31
N ARG A 73 -11.20 -9.14 -4.91
CA ARG A 73 -11.66 -10.38 -5.54
C ARG A 73 -13.19 -10.38 -5.64
N GLY A 74 -13.72 -10.11 -6.84
CA GLY A 74 -15.14 -9.94 -7.04
C GLY A 74 -15.69 -8.79 -6.20
N ASP A 75 -16.66 -9.05 -5.34
CA ASP A 75 -17.26 -8.08 -4.42
C ASP A 75 -16.51 -7.97 -3.06
N ARG A 76 -15.33 -8.59 -2.94
CA ARG A 76 -14.54 -8.68 -1.71
C ARG A 76 -13.33 -7.78 -1.74
N ALA A 77 -13.23 -6.87 -0.75
CA ALA A 77 -12.05 -6.06 -0.48
C ALA A 77 -11.29 -6.62 0.71
N GLY A 78 -10.00 -6.89 0.54
CA GLY A 78 -9.09 -7.29 1.59
C GLY A 78 -8.37 -6.08 2.18
N LEU A 79 -8.23 -6.04 3.49
CA LEU A 79 -7.45 -5.05 4.24
C LEU A 79 -6.48 -5.78 5.17
N LEU A 80 -5.24 -5.30 5.28
CA LEU A 80 -4.28 -5.80 6.26
C LEU A 80 -4.11 -4.76 7.36
N VAL A 81 -4.26 -5.18 8.62
CA VAL A 81 -4.25 -4.29 9.79
C VAL A 81 -3.13 -4.71 10.74
N GLU A 82 -2.29 -3.76 11.14
CA GLU A 82 -1.36 -3.89 12.25
C GLU A 82 -1.89 -3.15 13.47
N ALA A 83 -1.97 -3.83 14.62
CA ALA A 83 -2.40 -3.25 15.88
C ALA A 83 -1.28 -2.37 16.47
N ARG A 84 -1.37 -1.06 16.30
CA ARG A 84 -0.39 -0.05 16.80
C ARG A 84 -0.97 0.89 17.85
N GLY A 85 -2.27 0.87 18.07
CA GLY A 85 -2.98 1.70 19.04
C GLY A 85 -4.46 1.41 19.01
N ALA A 86 -5.22 1.95 19.97
CA ALA A 86 -6.60 1.57 20.26
C ALA A 86 -7.53 1.42 19.03
N GLY A 87 -7.44 2.35 18.06
CA GLY A 87 -8.27 2.26 16.85
C GLY A 87 -7.90 1.10 15.94
N SER A 88 -6.59 0.86 15.69
CA SER A 88 -6.13 -0.28 14.90
C SER A 88 -6.25 -1.60 15.65
N GLU A 89 -6.13 -1.60 16.97
CA GLU A 89 -6.42 -2.76 17.83
C GLU A 89 -7.87 -3.18 17.70
N ARG A 90 -8.83 -2.21 17.75
CA ARG A 90 -10.25 -2.51 17.56
C ARG A 90 -10.54 -3.06 16.15
N LEU A 91 -9.90 -2.52 15.10
CA LEU A 91 -10.04 -3.03 13.74
C LEU A 91 -9.42 -4.43 13.58
N ALA A 92 -8.23 -4.66 14.14
CA ALA A 92 -7.59 -5.98 14.14
C ALA A 92 -8.36 -7.04 14.93
N GLY A 93 -9.17 -6.60 15.90
CA GLY A 93 -10.04 -7.43 16.74
C GLY A 93 -11.44 -7.68 16.15
N LEU A 94 -11.72 -7.22 14.93
CA LEU A 94 -13.00 -7.49 14.27
C LEU A 94 -13.21 -8.99 14.04
N GLU A 95 -14.47 -9.40 14.10
CA GLU A 95 -14.90 -10.78 13.87
C GLU A 95 -15.82 -10.88 12.65
N VAL A 96 -15.96 -12.09 12.12
CA VAL A 96 -16.86 -12.36 11.00
C VAL A 96 -18.29 -12.00 11.38
N GLY A 97 -18.94 -11.25 10.50
CA GLY A 97 -20.32 -10.76 10.71
C GLY A 97 -20.39 -9.33 11.23
N GLU A 98 -19.34 -8.80 11.86
CA GLU A 98 -19.30 -7.39 12.25
C GLU A 98 -19.28 -6.47 11.00
N THR A 99 -19.64 -5.22 11.21
CA THR A 99 -19.76 -4.23 10.13
C THR A 99 -18.90 -3.01 10.37
N VAL A 100 -18.38 -2.43 9.30
CA VAL A 100 -17.65 -1.16 9.29
C VAL A 100 -18.08 -0.33 8.09
N ASP A 101 -17.96 0.99 8.21
CA ASP A 101 -18.14 1.87 7.05
C ASP A 101 -16.80 2.15 6.38
N LEU A 102 -16.78 1.99 5.07
CA LEU A 102 -15.64 2.32 4.21
C LEU A 102 -15.97 3.56 3.38
N ALA A 103 -15.10 4.56 3.37
CA ALA A 103 -15.12 5.62 2.39
C ALA A 103 -13.99 5.41 1.39
N GLY A 104 -14.32 5.26 0.12
CA GLY A 104 -13.33 4.98 -0.94
C GLY A 104 -13.91 4.22 -2.14
N PRO A 105 -13.02 3.79 -3.07
CA PRO A 105 -11.57 3.89 -3.01
C PRO A 105 -11.07 5.32 -3.15
N LEU A 106 -9.90 5.61 -2.57
CA LEU A 106 -9.30 6.95 -2.49
C LEU A 106 -7.86 6.94 -2.99
N GLY A 107 -7.37 8.09 -3.42
CA GLY A 107 -6.00 8.30 -3.86
C GLY A 107 -5.68 7.77 -5.25
N SER A 108 -4.44 7.98 -5.68
CA SER A 108 -3.91 7.54 -6.96
C SER A 108 -3.55 6.06 -6.95
N ALA A 109 -3.56 5.43 -8.13
CA ALA A 109 -3.16 4.05 -8.33
C ALA A 109 -1.70 3.92 -8.80
N PHE A 110 -1.10 2.75 -8.61
CA PHE A 110 0.17 2.40 -9.25
C PHE A 110 -0.01 2.30 -10.77
N PRO A 111 0.89 2.91 -11.58
CA PRO A 111 0.92 2.69 -13.01
C PRO A 111 1.34 1.24 -13.33
N THR A 112 0.51 0.52 -14.07
CA THR A 112 0.74 -0.90 -14.43
C THR A 112 0.87 -1.13 -15.93
N GLN A 113 0.52 -0.14 -16.74
CA GLN A 113 0.50 -0.29 -18.22
C GLN A 113 1.90 -0.50 -18.80
N GLY A 114 2.04 -1.55 -19.60
CA GLY A 114 3.29 -1.87 -20.31
C GLY A 114 4.43 -2.39 -19.41
N VAL A 115 4.11 -2.79 -18.18
CA VAL A 115 5.08 -3.40 -17.26
C VAL A 115 5.25 -4.87 -17.63
N THR A 116 6.50 -5.27 -17.86
CA THR A 116 6.88 -6.66 -18.15
C THR A 116 7.66 -7.31 -17.01
N ASN A 117 8.42 -6.49 -16.24
CA ASN A 117 9.13 -6.94 -15.04
C ASN A 117 8.83 -5.97 -13.90
N ALA A 118 8.38 -6.48 -12.79
CA ALA A 118 8.04 -5.71 -11.59
C ALA A 118 8.83 -6.22 -10.38
N LEU A 119 9.44 -5.28 -9.65
CA LEU A 119 10.07 -5.55 -8.37
C LEU A 119 9.30 -4.80 -7.27
N LEU A 120 8.66 -5.55 -6.39
CA LEU A 120 7.85 -5.04 -5.29
C LEU A 120 8.69 -5.02 -4.01
N VAL A 121 8.94 -3.86 -3.45
CA VAL A 121 9.80 -3.69 -2.27
C VAL A 121 8.97 -3.16 -1.11
N GLY A 122 8.77 -3.97 -0.09
CA GLY A 122 7.90 -3.64 1.04
C GLY A 122 8.58 -3.69 2.40
N GLY A 123 8.12 -2.84 3.33
CA GLY A 123 8.56 -2.86 4.72
C GLY A 123 7.40 -2.88 5.71
N GLY A 124 7.33 -3.90 6.58
CA GLY A 124 6.28 -4.05 7.58
C GLY A 124 4.89 -4.04 6.97
N ILE A 125 3.98 -3.24 7.53
CA ILE A 125 2.60 -3.11 7.01
C ILE A 125 2.53 -2.51 5.58
N GLY A 126 3.58 -1.77 5.16
CA GLY A 126 3.69 -1.23 3.81
C GLY A 126 3.73 -2.30 2.71
N CYS A 127 3.94 -3.57 3.05
CA CYS A 127 3.78 -4.67 2.08
C CYS A 127 2.33 -4.84 1.60
N ALA A 128 1.34 -4.35 2.36
CA ALA A 128 -0.08 -4.59 2.08
C ALA A 128 -0.52 -4.16 0.67
N PRO A 129 -0.33 -2.92 0.18
CA PRO A 129 -0.78 -2.52 -1.15
C PRO A 129 -0.07 -3.26 -2.29
N LEU A 130 1.10 -3.85 -2.01
CA LEU A 130 1.90 -4.57 -3.00
C LEU A 130 1.33 -5.95 -3.34
N GLN A 131 0.49 -6.55 -2.46
CA GLN A 131 -0.21 -7.79 -2.81
C GLN A 131 -1.26 -7.54 -3.90
N TYR A 132 -2.08 -6.49 -3.76
CA TYR A 132 -3.07 -6.18 -4.80
C TYR A 132 -2.39 -5.82 -6.13
N LEU A 133 -1.27 -5.11 -6.07
CA LEU A 133 -0.47 -4.84 -7.26
C LEU A 133 0.10 -6.13 -7.89
N ALA A 134 0.57 -7.08 -7.07
CA ALA A 134 1.04 -8.37 -7.55
C ALA A 134 -0.07 -9.16 -8.25
N ASP A 135 -1.26 -9.20 -7.65
CA ASP A 135 -2.43 -9.88 -8.24
C ASP A 135 -2.79 -9.27 -9.61
N GLU A 136 -2.72 -7.96 -9.76
CA GLU A 136 -3.01 -7.26 -11.02
C GLU A 136 -1.93 -7.51 -12.09
N LEU A 137 -0.67 -7.51 -11.70
CA LEU A 137 0.45 -7.72 -12.64
C LEU A 137 0.68 -9.18 -13.01
N ALA A 138 0.17 -10.14 -12.24
CA ALA A 138 0.45 -11.57 -12.41
C ALA A 138 0.04 -12.12 -13.79
N THR A 139 -0.91 -11.49 -14.47
CA THR A 139 -1.38 -11.94 -15.80
C THR A 139 -0.52 -11.47 -16.96
N GLY A 140 0.41 -10.53 -16.75
CA GLY A 140 1.16 -9.91 -17.87
C GLY A 140 2.61 -9.55 -17.58
N ALA A 141 3.09 -9.72 -16.34
CA ALA A 141 4.44 -9.36 -15.96
C ALA A 141 5.11 -10.43 -15.09
N ASN A 142 6.45 -10.46 -15.13
CA ASN A 142 7.24 -11.19 -14.15
C ASN A 142 7.29 -10.38 -12.86
N VAL A 143 6.67 -10.89 -11.80
CA VAL A 143 6.61 -10.21 -10.50
C VAL A 143 7.59 -10.88 -9.53
N THR A 144 8.52 -10.09 -8.99
CA THR A 144 9.38 -10.46 -7.87
C THR A 144 9.11 -9.52 -6.71
N ALA A 145 9.01 -10.05 -5.49
CA ALA A 145 8.81 -9.25 -4.30
C ALA A 145 9.93 -9.48 -3.28
N ALA A 146 10.34 -8.40 -2.63
CA ALA A 146 11.29 -8.41 -1.52
C ALA A 146 10.65 -7.66 -0.34
N PHE A 147 10.33 -8.37 0.76
CA PHE A 147 9.66 -7.82 1.92
C PHE A 147 10.53 -7.90 3.16
N GLY A 148 10.66 -6.76 3.86
CA GLY A 148 11.44 -6.65 5.09
C GLY A 148 10.54 -6.48 6.31
N PHE A 149 10.92 -7.17 7.40
CA PHE A 149 10.23 -7.11 8.68
C PHE A 149 11.24 -6.94 9.81
N ARG A 150 10.81 -6.29 10.90
CA ARG A 150 11.70 -6.05 12.03
C ARG A 150 12.02 -7.32 12.85
N ASP A 151 11.03 -8.18 13.04
CA ASP A 151 11.13 -9.33 13.93
C ASP A 151 10.28 -10.51 13.47
N PHE A 152 10.46 -11.66 14.12
CA PHE A 152 9.70 -12.89 13.88
C PHE A 152 8.19 -12.67 13.85
N ARG A 153 7.65 -11.90 14.82
CA ARG A 153 6.20 -11.68 14.92
C ARG A 153 5.66 -10.93 13.70
N ALA A 154 6.37 -9.92 13.23
CA ALA A 154 6.02 -9.18 12.02
C ALA A 154 6.26 -10.03 10.76
N ALA A 155 7.37 -10.77 10.68
CA ALA A 155 7.73 -11.59 9.52
C ALA A 155 6.76 -12.76 9.25
N ARG A 156 6.00 -13.21 10.26
CA ARG A 156 4.88 -14.16 10.04
C ARG A 156 3.82 -13.64 9.08
N ALA A 157 3.75 -12.31 8.87
CA ALA A 157 2.89 -11.72 7.87
C ALA A 157 3.22 -12.16 6.44
N ALA A 158 4.43 -12.64 6.17
CA ALA A 158 4.79 -13.20 4.87
C ALA A 158 3.82 -14.30 4.40
N GLY A 159 3.24 -15.06 5.33
CA GLY A 159 2.21 -16.08 5.03
C GLY A 159 0.86 -15.51 4.55
N ALA A 160 0.65 -14.19 4.60
CA ALA A 160 -0.54 -13.54 4.05
C ALA A 160 -0.44 -13.28 2.53
N PHE A 161 0.79 -13.27 1.99
CA PHE A 161 1.07 -12.88 0.61
C PHE A 161 1.12 -14.09 -0.32
N ALA A 162 0.41 -14.01 -1.44
CA ALA A 162 0.36 -15.04 -2.47
C ALA A 162 1.18 -14.61 -3.70
N ILE A 163 2.48 -14.42 -3.49
CA ILE A 163 3.43 -13.99 -4.54
C ILE A 163 4.42 -15.13 -4.76
N GLU A 164 4.52 -15.64 -5.98
CA GLU A 164 5.33 -16.82 -6.32
C GLU A 164 6.83 -16.61 -6.01
N ARG A 165 7.36 -15.44 -6.40
CA ARG A 165 8.76 -15.05 -6.16
C ARG A 165 8.85 -14.04 -5.02
N LEU A 166 8.61 -14.50 -3.79
CA LEU A 166 8.68 -13.68 -2.58
C LEU A 166 9.97 -13.95 -1.80
N TRP A 167 10.80 -12.94 -1.67
CA TRP A 167 11.95 -12.91 -0.79
C TRP A 167 11.59 -12.20 0.50
N VAL A 168 12.00 -12.76 1.63
CA VAL A 168 11.72 -12.20 2.95
C VAL A 168 13.03 -11.94 3.67
N ALA A 169 13.14 -10.78 4.31
CA ALA A 169 14.18 -10.46 5.30
C ALA A 169 13.54 -10.16 6.65
N SER A 170 14.22 -10.56 7.71
CA SER A 170 13.92 -10.10 9.07
C SER A 170 15.18 -9.65 9.79
N GLU A 171 15.11 -8.52 10.51
CA GLU A 171 16.29 -7.95 11.19
C GLU A 171 16.81 -8.85 12.32
N ASP A 172 15.93 -9.68 12.91
CA ASP A 172 16.31 -10.71 13.91
C ASP A 172 16.78 -12.05 13.29
N GLY A 173 16.70 -12.19 11.96
CA GLY A 173 17.09 -13.41 11.23
C GLY A 173 16.18 -14.61 11.44
N ALA A 174 15.02 -14.43 12.08
CA ALA A 174 14.14 -15.55 12.43
C ALA A 174 13.34 -16.11 11.24
N ILE A 175 13.07 -15.31 10.22
CA ILE A 175 12.41 -15.73 8.97
C ILE A 175 13.13 -15.10 7.79
N GLY A 176 13.48 -15.91 6.81
CA GLY A 176 14.14 -15.47 5.58
C GLY A 176 15.59 -15.06 5.78
N ARG A 177 16.06 -14.04 5.02
CA ARG A 177 17.40 -13.50 5.14
C ARG A 177 17.55 -12.67 6.43
N HIS A 178 18.63 -12.88 7.17
CA HIS A 178 18.98 -12.00 8.29
C HIS A 178 19.43 -10.63 7.77
N GLY A 179 18.78 -9.57 8.21
CA GLY A 179 19.05 -8.18 7.79
C GLY A 179 17.82 -7.46 7.31
N THR A 180 18.04 -6.46 6.49
CA THR A 180 17.00 -5.61 5.92
C THR A 180 16.59 -6.08 4.51
N VAL A 181 15.50 -5.53 3.96
CA VAL A 181 15.13 -5.79 2.57
C VAL A 181 16.20 -5.27 1.58
N MET A 182 16.99 -4.28 1.96
CA MET A 182 18.08 -3.78 1.10
C MET A 182 19.20 -4.80 0.94
N ASP A 183 19.39 -5.68 1.92
CA ASP A 183 20.33 -6.81 1.82
C ASP A 183 19.85 -7.86 0.83
N VAL A 184 18.53 -8.06 0.74
CA VAL A 184 17.91 -8.88 -0.30
C VAL A 184 18.10 -8.26 -1.68
N LEU A 185 17.85 -6.94 -1.83
CA LEU A 185 18.01 -6.25 -3.10
C LEU A 185 19.44 -6.28 -3.63
N ALA A 186 20.44 -6.32 -2.74
CA ALA A 186 21.85 -6.44 -3.14
C ALA A 186 22.20 -7.79 -3.77
N GLU A 187 21.37 -8.82 -3.55
CA GLU A 187 21.56 -10.18 -4.07
C GLU A 187 20.61 -10.51 -5.24
N LEU A 188 19.63 -9.64 -5.52
CA LEU A 188 18.68 -9.86 -6.59
C LEU A 188 19.18 -9.26 -7.91
N ASP A 189 19.18 -10.08 -8.94
CA ASP A 189 19.33 -9.59 -10.31
C ASP A 189 18.04 -8.92 -10.78
N SER A 190 18.14 -7.69 -11.23
CA SER A 190 17.03 -6.95 -11.80
C SER A 190 17.13 -6.92 -13.33
N PRO A 191 16.24 -7.61 -14.05
CA PRO A 191 16.23 -7.54 -15.50
C PRO A 191 16.10 -6.11 -16.03
N PRO A 192 16.62 -5.80 -17.22
CA PRO A 192 16.40 -4.51 -17.86
C PRO A 192 14.89 -4.17 -17.93
N ASN A 193 14.56 -2.89 -17.84
CA ASN A 193 13.18 -2.38 -17.84
C ASN A 193 12.32 -2.85 -16.65
N THR A 194 12.94 -3.30 -15.56
CA THR A 194 12.21 -3.54 -14.31
C THR A 194 11.63 -2.24 -13.76
N VAL A 195 10.37 -2.28 -13.37
CA VAL A 195 9.72 -1.19 -12.64
C VAL A 195 9.70 -1.53 -11.16
N VAL A 196 10.22 -0.61 -10.34
CA VAL A 196 10.29 -0.77 -8.88
C VAL A 196 9.05 -0.15 -8.23
N TYR A 197 8.38 -0.89 -7.36
CA TYR A 197 7.25 -0.40 -6.58
C TYR A 197 7.56 -0.55 -5.11
N ALA A 198 7.56 0.54 -4.37
CA ALA A 198 7.94 0.55 -2.98
C ALA A 198 6.80 1.01 -2.05
N CYS A 199 6.71 0.42 -0.87
CA CYS A 199 5.85 0.93 0.21
C CYS A 199 6.42 0.53 1.57
N GLY A 200 6.42 1.47 2.53
CA GLY A 200 6.94 1.24 3.86
C GLY A 200 7.43 2.52 4.53
N PRO A 201 8.22 2.40 5.62
CA PRO A 201 8.76 3.55 6.34
C PRO A 201 9.60 4.48 5.45
N ALA A 202 9.63 5.78 5.77
CA ALA A 202 10.36 6.79 5.00
C ALA A 202 11.84 6.41 4.76
N ALA A 203 12.49 5.85 5.77
CA ALA A 203 13.89 5.39 5.64
C ALA A 203 14.05 4.30 4.56
N LEU A 204 13.10 3.36 4.45
CA LEU A 204 13.08 2.36 3.41
C LEU A 204 12.86 3.01 2.03
N ILE A 205 11.86 3.89 1.91
CA ILE A 205 11.57 4.59 0.65
C ILE A 205 12.81 5.34 0.16
N GLY A 206 13.50 6.08 1.03
CA GLY A 206 14.74 6.77 0.68
C GLY A 206 15.89 5.83 0.29
N ALA A 207 16.00 4.67 0.91
CA ALA A 207 17.00 3.67 0.54
C ALA A 207 16.70 3.03 -0.83
N VAL A 208 15.43 2.68 -1.07
CA VAL A 208 14.98 2.13 -2.35
C VAL A 208 15.13 3.16 -3.46
N GLN A 209 14.77 4.42 -3.22
CA GLN A 209 14.97 5.53 -4.18
C GLN A 209 16.43 5.61 -4.63
N ARG A 210 17.38 5.68 -3.67
CA ARG A 210 18.82 5.76 -4.00
C ARG A 210 19.31 4.52 -4.76
N TRP A 211 18.82 3.34 -4.39
CA TRP A 211 19.14 2.10 -5.08
C TRP A 211 18.60 2.10 -6.51
N THR A 212 17.31 2.42 -6.70
CA THR A 212 16.63 2.48 -8.00
C THR A 212 17.34 3.45 -8.97
N LEU A 213 17.75 4.63 -8.46
CA LEU A 213 18.50 5.61 -9.26
C LEU A 213 19.89 5.09 -9.67
N ARG A 214 20.62 4.38 -8.79
CA ARG A 214 21.93 3.81 -9.13
C ARG A 214 21.82 2.72 -10.20
N GLU A 215 20.76 1.91 -10.12
CA GLU A 215 20.51 0.85 -11.10
C GLU A 215 19.92 1.39 -12.43
N GLY A 216 19.65 2.69 -12.54
CA GLY A 216 19.05 3.30 -13.73
C GLY A 216 17.61 2.82 -13.99
N LEU A 217 16.91 2.39 -12.97
CA LEU A 217 15.55 1.90 -13.04
C LEU A 217 14.55 3.04 -12.76
N ARG A 218 13.31 2.88 -13.24
CA ARG A 218 12.20 3.73 -12.85
C ARG A 218 11.42 3.07 -11.72
N GLY A 219 10.76 3.87 -10.89
CA GLY A 219 9.95 3.31 -9.83
C GLY A 219 8.92 4.26 -9.25
N TYR A 220 8.06 3.70 -8.42
CA TYR A 220 6.98 4.40 -7.73
C TYR A 220 6.97 4.02 -6.26
N ALA A 221 6.57 4.95 -5.40
CA ALA A 221 6.38 4.71 -3.99
C ALA A 221 4.95 5.04 -3.57
N SER A 222 4.32 4.17 -2.78
CA SER A 222 3.13 4.51 -2.03
C SER A 222 3.54 5.04 -0.67
N LEU A 223 3.24 6.32 -0.40
CA LEU A 223 3.63 7.01 0.83
C LEU A 223 2.53 6.90 1.89
N GLU A 224 2.96 6.76 3.14
CA GLU A 224 2.09 6.80 4.31
C GLU A 224 2.11 8.21 4.95
N ALA A 225 0.97 8.69 5.39
CA ALA A 225 0.84 9.91 6.16
C ALA A 225 -0.33 9.82 7.14
N HIS A 226 -0.26 10.60 8.21
CA HIS A 226 -1.42 10.76 9.08
C HIS A 226 -2.56 11.44 8.32
N MET A 227 -3.74 10.81 8.32
CA MET A 227 -4.91 11.32 7.61
C MET A 227 -6.08 11.55 8.56
N ALA A 228 -6.73 12.71 8.39
CA ALA A 228 -8.00 12.98 9.05
C ALA A 228 -9.18 12.83 8.08
N CYS A 229 -9.21 13.60 6.99
CA CYS A 229 -10.34 13.58 6.05
C CYS A 229 -10.23 12.51 4.95
N GLY A 230 -9.03 12.18 4.47
CA GLY A 230 -8.81 11.28 3.34
C GLY A 230 -9.19 11.84 1.95
N THR A 231 -9.70 13.07 1.86
CA THR A 231 -10.30 13.67 0.66
C THR A 231 -9.60 14.98 0.21
N GLY A 232 -8.41 15.28 0.75
CA GLY A 232 -7.65 16.47 0.38
C GLY A 232 -8.04 17.78 1.09
N SER A 233 -9.18 17.81 1.80
CA SER A 233 -9.74 19.06 2.34
C SER A 233 -8.95 19.63 3.53
N CYS A 234 -8.51 18.79 4.48
CA CYS A 234 -7.87 19.24 5.73
C CYS A 234 -6.39 19.57 5.60
N ARG A 235 -5.71 19.14 4.53
CA ARG A 235 -4.26 19.29 4.30
C ARG A 235 -3.36 18.71 5.40
N GLY A 236 -3.85 17.75 6.19
CA GLY A 236 -3.08 17.10 7.26
C GLY A 236 -2.06 16.07 6.80
N CYS A 237 -2.18 15.56 5.55
CA CYS A 237 -1.34 14.50 5.00
C CYS A 237 -0.33 15.01 3.96
N VAL A 238 0.20 16.23 4.16
CA VAL A 238 1.13 16.86 3.22
C VAL A 238 2.53 16.25 3.36
N VAL A 239 3.17 15.98 2.23
CA VAL A 239 4.57 15.56 2.10
C VAL A 239 5.32 16.50 1.15
N ASP A 240 6.62 16.60 1.34
CA ASP A 240 7.48 17.38 0.44
C ASP A 240 7.87 16.51 -0.77
N THR A 241 7.82 17.11 -1.96
CA THR A 241 8.22 16.48 -3.22
C THR A 241 8.98 17.48 -4.09
N THR A 242 9.62 17.01 -5.15
CA THR A 242 10.30 17.91 -6.11
C THR A 242 9.32 18.85 -6.83
N ARG A 243 8.03 18.55 -6.84
CA ARG A 243 6.95 19.39 -7.37
C ARG A 243 6.36 20.33 -6.31
N GLY A 244 6.93 20.37 -5.09
CA GLY A 244 6.42 21.12 -3.95
C GLY A 244 5.63 20.23 -2.98
N ARG A 245 4.80 20.85 -2.13
CA ARG A 245 4.06 20.15 -1.07
C ARG A 245 2.75 19.58 -1.59
N LEU A 246 2.63 18.25 -1.56
CA LEU A 246 1.49 17.49 -2.07
C LEU A 246 0.79 16.71 -0.95
N ARG A 247 -0.52 16.45 -1.12
CA ARG A 247 -1.34 15.70 -0.15
C ARG A 247 -1.34 14.24 -0.54
N VAL A 248 -0.91 13.37 0.37
CA VAL A 248 -0.88 11.92 0.14
C VAL A 248 -2.27 11.37 -0.21
N CYS A 249 -3.34 11.88 0.41
CA CYS A 249 -4.68 11.35 0.17
C CYS A 249 -5.35 11.81 -1.14
N SER A 250 -4.80 12.82 -1.83
CA SER A 250 -5.42 13.42 -3.02
C SER A 250 -4.51 13.34 -4.24
N GLU A 251 -3.28 13.87 -4.15
CA GLU A 251 -2.28 13.78 -5.20
C GLU A 251 -1.51 12.45 -5.20
N GLY A 252 -1.44 11.75 -4.06
CA GLY A 252 -0.92 10.41 -3.85
C GLY A 252 -2.02 9.38 -3.60
N PRO A 253 -1.75 8.27 -2.91
CA PRO A 253 -0.52 7.98 -2.19
C PRO A 253 0.67 7.58 -3.06
N VAL A 254 0.46 7.29 -4.35
CA VAL A 254 1.49 6.84 -5.27
C VAL A 254 2.16 8.02 -5.94
N PHE A 255 3.48 8.09 -5.79
CA PHE A 255 4.35 9.09 -6.41
C PHE A 255 5.49 8.41 -7.14
N ALA A 256 6.07 9.05 -8.17
CA ALA A 256 7.30 8.57 -8.76
C ALA A 256 8.44 8.66 -7.72
N LEU A 257 9.33 7.67 -7.68
CA LEU A 257 10.41 7.63 -6.68
C LEU A 257 11.35 8.83 -6.77
N ASP A 258 11.60 9.36 -7.96
CA ASP A 258 12.43 10.54 -8.20
C ASP A 258 11.77 11.86 -7.77
N GLU A 259 10.45 11.86 -7.52
CA GLU A 259 9.73 13.02 -7.01
C GLU A 259 9.72 13.09 -5.47
N VAL A 260 9.88 11.96 -4.78
CA VAL A 260 9.82 11.90 -3.32
C VAL A 260 11.04 12.55 -2.69
N THR A 261 10.84 13.45 -1.74
CA THR A 261 11.91 14.00 -0.91
C THR A 261 11.88 13.25 0.43
N PRO A 262 12.88 12.35 0.67
CA PRO A 262 12.90 11.48 1.84
C PRO A 262 13.11 12.22 3.16
#